data_acc7ed2fd75f16e0cec8a9c07216b7fd
#
_entry.id   acc7ed2fd75f16e0cec8a9c07216b7fd
#
_cell.length_a   1.000
_cell.length_b   1.000
_cell.length_c   1.000
_cell.angle_alpha   90.00
_cell.angle_beta   90.00
_cell.angle_gamma   90.00
#
_symmetry.space_group_name_H-M   'P 1'
#
loop_
_entity.id
_entity.type
_entity.pdbx_description
1 polymer ?
#
loop_
_entity_poly.entity_id
_entity_poly.type
_entity_poly.pdbx_seq_one_letter_code
_entity_poly.pdbx_strand_id
1 'polypeptide(L)'
;MYQGYMTLERGYTNIRDIAKGNFDLHKAFLDALFEVSPAVQGDPRIPEILDAEYRIVAGYRSANARWTASGMFTAQEVDYIVSGYSLLLDRCLQSVEELTMVLTGDELRMSDADRMQAIGRIQIDTQGQLATMRQMDNNLSILAMKRLKERGDINTIKSLYGLPN
;
A
#
# COMPACT_ATOMS: atom_id res chain seq x y z
N MET A 1 21.30 14.49 6.28
CA MET A 1 21.56 13.04 6.27
C MET A 1 20.82 12.28 7.38
N TYR A 2 20.92 12.63 8.66
CA TYR A 2 20.29 11.89 9.77
C TYR A 2 18.76 11.83 9.73
N GLN A 3 18.08 12.91 9.34
CA GLN A 3 16.60 12.94 9.27
C GLN A 3 16.04 12.09 8.11
N GLY A 4 16.74 12.03 6.98
CA GLY A 4 16.35 11.16 5.85
C GLY A 4 16.44 9.68 6.22
N TYR A 5 17.51 9.29 6.91
CA TYR A 5 17.70 7.94 7.41
C TYR A 5 16.58 7.50 8.38
N MET A 6 16.20 8.34 9.34
CA MET A 6 15.11 8.06 10.28
C MET A 6 13.75 7.92 9.59
N THR A 7 13.53 8.63 8.49
CA THR A 7 12.30 8.52 7.69
C THR A 7 12.26 7.20 6.92
N LEU A 8 13.39 6.81 6.32
CA LEU A 8 13.55 5.53 5.62
C LEU A 8 13.39 4.36 6.58
N GLU A 9 14.05 4.40 7.74
CA GLU A 9 13.97 3.36 8.75
C GLU A 9 12.54 3.18 9.29
N ARG A 10 11.83 4.28 9.58
CA ARG A 10 10.43 4.24 10.03
C ARG A 10 9.49 3.71 8.95
N GLY A 11 9.64 4.16 7.72
CA GLY A 11 8.84 3.70 6.59
C GLY A 11 8.99 2.19 6.40
N TYR A 12 10.21 1.73 6.35
CA TYR A 12 10.51 0.32 6.14
C TYR A 12 10.10 -0.57 7.33
N THR A 13 10.33 -0.12 8.58
CA THR A 13 9.92 -0.87 9.78
C THR A 13 8.40 -1.09 9.80
N ASN A 14 7.63 -0.09 9.36
CA ASN A 14 6.18 -0.20 9.29
C ASN A 14 5.72 -1.22 8.24
N ILE A 15 6.39 -1.28 7.08
CA ILE A 15 6.11 -2.30 6.04
C ILE A 15 6.47 -3.69 6.54
N ARG A 16 7.62 -3.85 7.19
CA ARG A 16 8.10 -5.11 7.78
C ARG A 16 7.14 -5.72 8.79
N ASP A 17 6.64 -4.91 9.74
CA ASP A 17 5.76 -5.39 10.83
C ASP A 17 4.43 -5.93 10.31
N ILE A 18 4.12 -5.62 9.05
CA ILE A 18 2.91 -6.04 8.37
C ILE A 18 3.12 -7.29 7.53
N ALA A 19 4.25 -7.38 6.85
CA ALA A 19 4.57 -8.48 5.93
C ALA A 19 4.99 -9.78 6.63
N LYS A 20 4.69 -9.97 7.94
CA LYS A 20 5.01 -11.18 8.72
C LYS A 20 6.39 -11.78 8.40
N GLY A 21 7.42 -11.27 9.06
CA GLY A 21 8.58 -12.12 9.32
C GLY A 21 9.80 -11.93 8.43
N ASN A 22 9.90 -10.92 7.57
CA ASN A 22 11.10 -10.73 6.78
C ASN A 22 12.06 -9.71 7.41
N PHE A 23 12.59 -10.05 8.60
CA PHE A 23 13.66 -9.31 9.26
C PHE A 23 14.92 -9.23 8.36
N ASP A 24 15.15 -10.28 7.58
CA ASP A 24 16.28 -10.38 6.67
C ASP A 24 16.22 -9.40 5.50
N LEU A 25 15.02 -9.16 4.96
CA LEU A 25 14.82 -8.19 3.88
C LEU A 25 15.08 -6.75 4.34
N HIS A 26 14.71 -6.40 5.58
CA HIS A 26 14.98 -5.07 6.15
C HIS A 26 16.47 -4.80 6.30
N LYS A 27 17.18 -5.76 6.86
CA LYS A 27 18.63 -5.64 7.02
C LYS A 27 19.32 -5.55 5.65
N ALA A 28 18.95 -6.43 4.72
CA ALA A 28 19.48 -6.42 3.36
C ALA A 28 19.22 -5.08 2.64
N PHE A 29 18.04 -4.50 2.78
CA PHE A 29 17.72 -3.18 2.22
C PHE A 29 18.61 -2.06 2.79
N LEU A 30 18.76 -2.01 4.12
CA LEU A 30 19.59 -0.97 4.76
C LEU A 30 21.08 -1.15 4.43
N ASP A 31 21.57 -2.38 4.48
CA ASP A 31 22.94 -2.70 4.13
C ASP A 31 23.22 -2.30 2.67
N ALA A 32 22.33 -2.65 1.74
CA ALA A 32 22.40 -2.28 0.33
C ALA A 32 22.39 -0.75 0.12
N LEU A 33 21.56 -0.02 0.85
CA LEU A 33 21.49 1.44 0.76
C LEU A 33 22.80 2.11 1.19
N PHE A 34 23.57 1.51 2.10
CA PHE A 34 24.88 2.02 2.51
C PHE A 34 26.00 1.70 1.52
N GLU A 35 25.82 0.69 0.68
CA GLU A 35 26.82 0.24 -0.28
C GLU A 35 26.79 1.01 -1.61
N VAL A 36 25.63 1.61 -1.96
CA VAL A 36 25.52 2.41 -3.19
C VAL A 36 26.17 3.78 -3.08
N SER A 37 26.41 4.41 -4.24
CA SER A 37 27.00 5.74 -4.29
C SER A 37 26.14 6.78 -3.55
N PRO A 38 26.76 7.87 -3.03
CA PRO A 38 26.00 8.96 -2.38
C PRO A 38 24.93 9.59 -3.27
N ALA A 39 25.08 9.53 -4.59
CA ALA A 39 24.10 10.04 -5.55
C ALA A 39 22.83 9.18 -5.55
N VAL A 40 22.98 7.86 -5.57
CA VAL A 40 21.86 6.90 -5.49
C VAL A 40 21.26 6.90 -4.09
N GLN A 41 22.08 6.91 -3.05
CA GLN A 41 21.64 6.96 -1.65
C GLN A 41 20.77 8.20 -1.36
N GLY A 42 21.10 9.34 -1.97
CA GLY A 42 20.39 10.61 -1.82
C GLY A 42 19.17 10.77 -2.74
N ASP A 43 18.79 9.76 -3.51
CA ASP A 43 17.68 9.87 -4.45
C ASP A 43 16.34 10.09 -3.71
N PRO A 44 15.65 11.23 -3.92
CA PRO A 44 14.42 11.56 -3.21
C PRO A 44 13.25 10.61 -3.53
N ARG A 45 13.34 9.84 -4.60
CA ARG A 45 12.31 8.87 -4.99
C ARG A 45 12.26 7.66 -4.06
N ILE A 46 13.38 7.28 -3.43
CA ILE A 46 13.42 6.15 -2.48
C ILE A 46 12.46 6.37 -1.30
N PRO A 47 12.53 7.48 -0.54
CA PRO A 47 11.56 7.73 0.54
C PRO A 47 10.12 7.88 0.04
N GLU A 48 9.89 8.37 -1.19
CA GLU A 48 8.55 8.47 -1.77
C GLU A 48 7.94 7.09 -2.08
N ILE A 49 8.76 6.15 -2.58
CA ILE A 49 8.38 4.75 -2.78
C ILE A 49 7.94 4.15 -1.43
N LEU A 50 8.78 4.24 -0.41
CA LEU A 50 8.51 3.67 0.91
C LEU A 50 7.26 4.27 1.57
N ASP A 51 7.01 5.58 1.43
CA ASP A 51 5.78 6.22 1.93
C ASP A 51 4.53 5.68 1.21
N ALA A 52 4.59 5.53 -0.12
CA ALA A 52 3.49 4.99 -0.90
C ALA A 52 3.19 3.53 -0.51
N GLU A 53 4.21 2.71 -0.35
CA GLU A 53 4.07 1.32 0.07
C GLU A 53 3.51 1.21 1.49
N TYR A 54 3.99 2.02 2.43
CA TYR A 54 3.42 2.09 3.78
C TYR A 54 1.92 2.38 3.75
N ARG A 55 1.47 3.31 2.90
CA ARG A 55 0.04 3.65 2.77
C ARG A 55 -0.77 2.49 2.18
N ILE A 56 -0.22 1.76 1.21
CA ILE A 56 -0.88 0.57 0.63
C ILE A 56 -1.08 -0.49 1.71
N VAL A 57 -0.06 -0.75 2.48
CA VAL A 57 -0.09 -1.71 3.57
C VAL A 57 -1.08 -1.30 4.69
N ALA A 58 -1.08 -0.04 5.09
CA ALA A 58 -2.04 0.50 6.05
C ALA A 58 -3.49 0.37 5.54
N GLY A 59 -3.71 0.61 4.25
CA GLY A 59 -4.99 0.41 3.58
C GLY A 59 -5.45 -1.05 3.65
N TYR A 60 -4.60 -2.00 3.31
CA TYR A 60 -4.88 -3.43 3.42
C TYR A 60 -5.28 -3.83 4.85
N ARG A 61 -4.52 -3.42 5.86
CA ARG A 61 -4.83 -3.73 7.28
C ARG A 61 -6.20 -3.25 7.72
N SER A 62 -6.57 -2.04 7.29
CA SER A 62 -7.83 -1.43 7.71
C SER A 62 -9.02 -1.91 6.90
N ALA A 63 -8.82 -2.47 5.70
CA ALA A 63 -9.88 -2.74 4.74
C ALA A 63 -10.94 -3.70 5.30
N ASN A 64 -10.52 -4.85 5.84
CA ASN A 64 -11.46 -5.85 6.36
C ASN A 64 -12.33 -5.26 7.49
N ALA A 65 -11.72 -4.68 8.52
CA ALA A 65 -12.43 -4.11 9.65
C ALA A 65 -13.37 -2.97 9.20
N ARG A 66 -12.88 -2.08 8.33
CA ARG A 66 -13.64 -0.92 7.83
C ARG A 66 -14.87 -1.33 7.04
N TRP A 67 -14.73 -2.24 6.08
CA TRP A 67 -15.84 -2.63 5.21
C TRP A 67 -16.84 -3.55 5.91
N THR A 68 -16.38 -4.42 6.82
CA THR A 68 -17.26 -5.20 7.71
C THR A 68 -18.05 -4.26 8.62
N ALA A 69 -17.40 -3.33 9.30
CA ALA A 69 -18.04 -2.39 10.23
C ALA A 69 -19.04 -1.45 9.54
N SER A 70 -18.89 -1.19 8.24
CA SER A 70 -19.83 -0.39 7.48
C SER A 70 -21.25 -0.99 7.47
N GLY A 71 -21.40 -2.30 7.59
CA GLY A 71 -22.67 -3.03 7.50
C GLY A 71 -23.37 -2.90 6.14
N MET A 72 -22.66 -2.38 5.13
CA MET A 72 -23.23 -2.12 3.78
C MET A 72 -22.87 -3.23 2.78
N PHE A 73 -21.98 -4.15 3.15
CA PHE A 73 -21.51 -5.25 2.32
C PHE A 73 -21.79 -6.59 2.98
N THR A 74 -22.11 -7.59 2.18
CA THR A 74 -22.20 -8.99 2.63
C THR A 74 -20.81 -9.53 2.95
N ALA A 75 -20.71 -10.63 3.69
CA ALA A 75 -19.43 -11.28 3.97
C ALA A 75 -18.67 -11.64 2.70
N GLN A 76 -19.34 -12.17 1.68
CA GLN A 76 -18.73 -12.51 0.39
C GLN A 76 -18.19 -11.28 -0.36
N GLU A 77 -18.92 -10.16 -0.29
CA GLU A 77 -18.44 -8.90 -0.89
C GLU A 77 -17.22 -8.35 -0.13
N VAL A 78 -17.22 -8.45 1.20
CA VAL A 78 -16.05 -8.05 2.00
C VAL A 78 -14.84 -8.92 1.67
N ASP A 79 -15.00 -10.24 1.55
CA ASP A 79 -13.91 -11.16 1.15
C ASP A 79 -13.36 -10.81 -0.24
N TYR A 80 -14.24 -10.51 -1.19
CA TYR A 80 -13.85 -10.06 -2.53
C TYR A 80 -13.09 -8.72 -2.49
N ILE A 81 -13.58 -7.77 -1.71
CA ILE A 81 -12.92 -6.46 -1.51
C ILE A 81 -11.53 -6.67 -0.92
N VAL A 82 -11.40 -7.46 0.15
CA VAL A 82 -10.13 -7.72 0.82
C VAL A 82 -9.15 -8.43 -0.10
N SER A 83 -9.62 -9.33 -0.97
CA SER A 83 -8.73 -9.98 -1.95
C SER A 83 -8.14 -8.98 -2.96
N GLY A 84 -8.88 -7.94 -3.35
CA GLY A 84 -8.35 -6.85 -4.17
C GLY A 84 -7.22 -6.07 -3.49
N TYR A 85 -7.37 -5.78 -2.18
CA TYR A 85 -6.28 -5.16 -1.41
C TYR A 85 -5.08 -6.10 -1.23
N SER A 86 -5.31 -7.42 -1.11
CA SER A 86 -4.24 -8.42 -1.03
C SER A 86 -3.36 -8.42 -2.27
N LEU A 87 -3.97 -8.32 -3.46
CA LEU A 87 -3.21 -8.21 -4.72
C LEU A 87 -2.32 -6.95 -4.77
N LEU A 88 -2.79 -5.83 -4.21
CA LEU A 88 -1.98 -4.61 -4.11
C LEU A 88 -0.84 -4.78 -3.10
N LEU A 89 -1.09 -5.49 -1.98
CA LEU A 89 -0.05 -5.82 -1.02
C LEU A 89 1.04 -6.70 -1.62
N ASP A 90 0.67 -7.73 -2.38
CA ASP A 90 1.64 -8.63 -3.04
C ASP A 90 2.53 -7.85 -4.01
N ARG A 91 1.95 -6.94 -4.79
CA ARG A 91 2.72 -6.06 -5.68
C ARG A 91 3.63 -5.09 -4.92
N CYS A 92 3.14 -4.54 -3.81
CA CYS A 92 3.93 -3.70 -2.91
C CYS A 92 5.18 -4.44 -2.41
N LEU A 93 5.04 -5.69 -1.97
CA LEU A 93 6.17 -6.52 -1.54
C LEU A 93 7.17 -6.77 -2.68
N GLN A 94 6.69 -7.05 -3.89
CA GLN A 94 7.54 -7.20 -5.08
C GLN A 94 8.33 -5.91 -5.39
N SER A 95 7.70 -4.74 -5.25
CA SER A 95 8.37 -3.43 -5.46
C SER A 95 9.49 -3.20 -4.43
N VAL A 96 9.28 -3.59 -3.15
CA VAL A 96 10.32 -3.51 -2.10
C VAL A 96 11.47 -4.45 -2.41
N GLU A 97 11.19 -5.66 -2.86
CA GLU A 97 12.22 -6.63 -3.25
C GLU A 97 13.03 -6.12 -4.45
N GLU A 98 12.36 -5.59 -5.48
CA GLU A 98 13.01 -5.01 -6.65
C GLU A 98 13.88 -3.81 -6.27
N LEU A 99 13.38 -2.91 -5.41
CA LEU A 99 14.16 -1.78 -4.91
C LEU A 99 15.41 -2.27 -4.14
N THR A 100 15.26 -3.29 -3.30
CA THR A 100 16.39 -3.89 -2.58
C THR A 100 17.43 -4.44 -3.55
N MET A 101 17.02 -5.20 -4.57
CA MET A 101 17.93 -5.74 -5.59
C MET A 101 18.66 -4.63 -6.37
N VAL A 102 17.96 -3.56 -6.74
CA VAL A 102 18.56 -2.40 -7.42
C VAL A 102 19.62 -1.72 -6.53
N LEU A 103 19.43 -1.70 -5.22
CA LEU A 103 20.36 -1.13 -4.26
C LEU A 103 21.51 -2.09 -3.89
N THR A 104 21.31 -3.41 -3.98
CA THR A 104 22.34 -4.40 -3.69
C THR A 104 23.37 -4.45 -4.83
N GLY A 105 24.55 -3.89 -4.59
CA GLY A 105 25.57 -3.55 -5.61
C GLY A 105 26.15 -4.69 -6.43
N ASP A 106 26.24 -5.90 -5.89
CA ASP A 106 27.15 -6.94 -6.41
C ASP A 106 26.57 -7.82 -7.53
N GLU A 107 25.27 -8.04 -7.59
CA GLU A 107 24.73 -9.05 -8.51
C GLU A 107 24.47 -8.55 -9.95
N LEU A 108 24.21 -7.26 -10.16
CA LEU A 108 23.73 -6.76 -11.44
C LEU A 108 24.72 -5.92 -12.26
N ARG A 109 25.94 -5.60 -11.76
CA ARG A 109 26.89 -4.69 -12.42
C ARG A 109 26.22 -3.41 -13.01
N MET A 110 25.20 -2.89 -12.32
CA MET A 110 24.48 -1.70 -12.76
C MET A 110 25.30 -0.43 -12.51
N SER A 111 25.31 0.46 -13.48
CA SER A 111 25.80 1.83 -13.26
C SER A 111 24.81 2.62 -12.39
N ASP A 112 25.28 3.71 -11.76
CA ASP A 112 24.39 4.62 -11.01
C ASP A 112 23.24 5.14 -11.88
N ALA A 113 23.49 5.40 -13.16
CA ALA A 113 22.47 5.84 -14.11
C ALA A 113 21.37 4.77 -14.30
N ASP A 114 21.77 3.50 -14.45
CA ASP A 114 20.82 2.40 -14.58
C ASP A 114 20.02 2.20 -13.30
N ARG A 115 20.67 2.33 -12.12
CA ARG A 115 19.99 2.26 -10.82
C ARG A 115 18.96 3.37 -10.66
N MET A 116 19.33 4.62 -10.96
CA MET A 116 18.44 5.76 -10.90
C MET A 116 17.25 5.62 -11.88
N GLN A 117 17.48 5.01 -13.05
CA GLN A 117 16.40 4.71 -13.98
C GLN A 117 15.47 3.62 -13.44
N ALA A 118 16.01 2.56 -12.83
CA ALA A 118 15.20 1.51 -12.20
C ALA A 118 14.37 2.05 -11.03
N ILE A 119 14.97 2.85 -10.13
CA ILE A 119 14.28 3.54 -9.03
C ILE A 119 13.12 4.39 -9.58
N GLY A 120 13.33 5.10 -10.71
CA GLY A 120 12.27 5.87 -11.36
C GLY A 120 11.10 5.02 -11.84
N ARG A 121 11.34 3.83 -12.38
CA ARG A 121 10.27 2.88 -12.78
C ARG A 121 9.50 2.38 -11.56
N ILE A 122 10.21 1.95 -10.53
CA ILE A 122 9.60 1.48 -9.27
C ILE A 122 8.73 2.57 -8.64
N GLN A 123 9.19 3.83 -8.64
CA GLN A 123 8.39 4.96 -8.14
C GLN A 123 7.08 5.12 -8.92
N ILE A 124 7.13 5.09 -10.26
CA ILE A 124 5.94 5.23 -11.10
C ILE A 124 4.95 4.08 -10.81
N ASP A 125 5.44 2.85 -10.72
CA ASP A 125 4.61 1.67 -10.48
C ASP A 125 3.97 1.73 -9.09
N THR A 126 4.73 2.08 -8.06
CA THR A 126 4.25 2.18 -6.67
C THR A 126 3.21 3.31 -6.52
N GLN A 127 3.43 4.47 -7.17
CA GLN A 127 2.44 5.55 -7.18
C GLN A 127 1.16 5.14 -7.92
N GLY A 128 1.27 4.36 -9.00
CA GLY A 128 0.14 3.77 -9.71
C GLY A 128 -0.68 2.81 -8.84
N GLN A 129 0.00 1.96 -8.07
CA GLN A 129 -0.64 1.05 -7.10
C GLN A 129 -1.38 1.82 -6.00
N LEU A 130 -0.77 2.86 -5.43
CA LEU A 130 -1.39 3.73 -4.44
C LEU A 130 -2.61 4.48 -5.00
N ALA A 131 -2.53 4.96 -6.24
CA ALA A 131 -3.66 5.59 -6.92
C ALA A 131 -4.81 4.60 -7.13
N THR A 132 -4.51 3.35 -7.52
CA THR A 132 -5.49 2.27 -7.67
C THR A 132 -6.20 1.98 -6.34
N MET A 133 -5.45 1.87 -5.23
CA MET A 133 -6.03 1.67 -3.91
C MET A 133 -6.98 2.81 -3.52
N ARG A 134 -6.57 4.07 -3.73
CA ARG A 134 -7.42 5.24 -3.45
C ARG A 134 -8.69 5.25 -4.28
N GLN A 135 -8.60 4.83 -5.54
CA GLN A 135 -9.78 4.71 -6.40
C GLN A 135 -10.73 3.61 -5.91
N MET A 136 -10.19 2.46 -5.47
CA MET A 136 -11.00 1.40 -4.84
C MET A 136 -11.71 1.94 -3.60
N ASP A 137 -11.01 2.61 -2.68
CA ASP A 137 -11.58 3.22 -1.48
C ASP A 137 -12.70 4.21 -1.80
N ASN A 138 -12.50 5.06 -2.78
CA ASN A 138 -13.51 6.03 -3.21
C ASN A 138 -14.75 5.35 -3.78
N ASN A 139 -14.57 4.36 -4.66
CA ASN A 139 -15.68 3.62 -5.28
C ASN A 139 -16.50 2.86 -4.23
N LEU A 140 -15.82 2.20 -3.29
CA LEU A 140 -16.47 1.48 -2.20
C LEU A 140 -17.20 2.42 -1.24
N SER A 141 -16.63 3.59 -0.94
CA SER A 141 -17.26 4.61 -0.12
C SER A 141 -18.54 5.15 -0.77
N ILE A 142 -18.50 5.43 -2.07
CA ILE A 142 -19.67 5.87 -2.85
C ILE A 142 -20.76 4.78 -2.84
N LEU A 143 -20.38 3.52 -3.05
CA LEU A 143 -21.32 2.40 -3.03
C LEU A 143 -21.93 2.22 -1.64
N ALA A 144 -21.14 2.31 -0.58
CA ALA A 144 -21.63 2.23 0.80
C ALA A 144 -22.63 3.35 1.12
N MET A 145 -22.35 4.59 0.70
CA MET A 145 -23.26 5.72 0.89
C MET A 145 -24.56 5.53 0.10
N LYS A 146 -24.51 5.02 -1.13
CA LYS A 146 -25.71 4.70 -1.92
C LYS A 146 -26.58 3.68 -1.20
N ARG A 147 -26.01 2.58 -0.76
CA ARG A 147 -26.73 1.53 -0.02
C ARG A 147 -27.32 2.02 1.30
N LEU A 148 -26.59 2.89 2.00
CA LEU A 148 -27.08 3.51 3.24
C LEU A 148 -28.34 4.37 2.98
N LYS A 149 -28.31 5.17 1.91
CA LYS A 149 -29.45 5.98 1.49
C LYS A 149 -30.64 5.10 1.12
N GLU A 150 -30.46 4.08 0.28
CA GLU A 150 -31.49 3.14 -0.13
C GLU A 150 -32.17 2.45 1.08
N ARG A 151 -31.35 2.03 2.08
CA ARG A 151 -31.91 1.49 3.34
C ARG A 151 -32.73 2.52 4.11
N GLY A 152 -32.29 3.78 4.18
CA GLY A 152 -33.03 4.86 4.81
C GLY A 152 -34.37 5.10 4.13
N ASP A 153 -34.40 5.16 2.82
CA ASP A 153 -35.61 5.34 2.01
C ASP A 153 -36.60 4.18 2.22
N ILE A 154 -36.13 2.93 2.22
CA ILE A 154 -36.93 1.73 2.49
C ILE A 154 -37.51 1.77 3.90
N ASN A 155 -36.74 2.11 4.92
CA ASN A 155 -37.20 2.19 6.30
C ASN A 155 -38.25 3.30 6.47
N THR A 156 -38.12 4.42 5.76
CA THR A 156 -39.09 5.50 5.74
C THR A 156 -40.42 5.02 5.12
N ILE A 157 -40.35 4.32 3.99
CA ILE A 157 -41.56 3.76 3.34
C ILE A 157 -42.21 2.73 4.27
N LYS A 158 -41.47 1.80 4.86
CA LYS A 158 -41.99 0.81 5.80
C LYS A 158 -42.72 1.48 6.98
N SER A 159 -42.11 2.53 7.55
CA SER A 159 -42.74 3.30 8.63
C SER A 159 -44.05 3.98 8.23
N LEU A 160 -44.08 4.55 7.01
CA LEU A 160 -45.29 5.21 6.48
C LEU A 160 -46.45 4.23 6.26
N TYR A 161 -46.17 3.00 5.88
CA TYR A 161 -47.17 1.98 5.59
C TYR A 161 -47.38 0.98 6.74
N GLY A 162 -46.75 1.19 7.91
CA GLY A 162 -46.91 0.32 9.08
C GLY A 162 -46.36 -1.10 8.89
N LEU A 163 -45.38 -1.26 8.00
CA LEU A 163 -44.75 -2.54 7.71
C LEU A 163 -43.62 -2.85 8.73
N PRO A 164 -43.39 -4.13 9.10
CA PRO A 164 -42.33 -4.49 10.04
C PRO A 164 -40.94 -4.21 9.46
N ASN A 165 -40.02 -3.86 10.36
CA ASN A 165 -38.57 -3.66 10.03
C ASN A 165 -37.89 -4.95 9.71
#